data_60c70fd41c485ed3ec9ca8086c9b771d
#
_entry.id   60c70fd41c485ed3ec9ca8086c9b771d
#
_cell.length_a   1.000
_cell.length_b   1.000
_cell.length_c   1.000
_cell.angle_alpha   90.00
_cell.angle_beta   90.00
_cell.angle_gamma   90.00
#
_symmetry.space_group_name_H-M   'P 1'
#
loop_
_entity.id
_entity.type
_entity.pdbx_description
1 polymer ?
#
loop_
_entity_poly.entity_id
_entity_poly.type
_entity_poly.pdbx_seq_one_letter_code
_entity_poly.pdbx_strand_id
1 'polypeptide(L)'
;MTATQDRFTSPLERMTTLRAEAQELRPERRSDLERPPGPTKGEIWGSVLRSEIPSLEFIEWLASYGPPLTYAPMPRGDVYLLNEPELLWDAFVTAPGVKGFGVQTLRPVVGDGILTSEGARHRRHRAMVQPAFTGRQIVGYGDAMVAAIDQLDRRWSRQYDSGNARVEIVDEMSGLTLDIVGRTLFGMDFDPIADEIGPALTETLDLFTDMVHPKWMALSRYPSRARRRLVRAVGQMDAVVGDLIDQKRSQLAAGATGGRDMMTLLMTAVDPETGAHLTDDELRDEILTLILAGHETTAMLLSWTWLLLFQNPDIKEWVAQEWDAAPASLDVNAVKNLPRTRAVLAESLRLRPPAWLIDRVMLEQQEFAGYVVPQGAVVLGSQHTMHRDPRFWPDAPAFRPDRWIDESGEYTEKIVPRGAYFPFGFAPRRCIGDRFALAEAALTLAQMGRRWHVVPLDPGSVVSSPSVTQRPSTGLPSLLRRRSPGG
;
A
#
# COMPACT_ATOMS: atom_id res chain seq x y z
N MET A 1 6.67 23.60 -24.12
CA MET A 1 5.64 22.90 -23.34
C MET A 1 4.67 22.04 -24.17
N THR A 2 4.96 21.63 -25.39
CA THR A 2 4.01 20.94 -26.28
C THR A 2 4.46 19.57 -26.80
N ALA A 3 5.68 19.13 -26.52
CA ALA A 3 6.20 17.85 -27.04
C ALA A 3 6.12 16.67 -26.06
N THR A 4 5.88 16.91 -24.78
CA THR A 4 5.89 15.85 -23.74
C THR A 4 4.51 15.24 -23.50
N GLN A 5 3.42 15.90 -23.89
CA GLN A 5 2.05 15.44 -23.61
C GLN A 5 1.60 14.21 -24.42
N ASP A 6 2.26 13.91 -25.55
CA ASP A 6 1.88 12.79 -26.45
C ASP A 6 2.87 11.59 -26.36
N ARG A 7 3.81 11.62 -25.41
CA ARG A 7 4.82 10.56 -25.28
C ARG A 7 4.25 9.25 -24.72
N PHE A 8 3.30 9.36 -23.81
CA PHE A 8 2.70 8.21 -23.13
C PHE A 8 1.22 8.06 -23.45
N THR A 9 0.72 6.82 -23.36
CA THR A 9 -0.72 6.53 -23.49
C THR A 9 -1.54 7.41 -22.57
N SER A 10 -2.53 8.11 -23.09
CA SER A 10 -3.29 9.09 -22.31
C SER A 10 -4.15 8.46 -21.21
N PRO A 11 -4.39 9.15 -20.07
CA PRO A 11 -5.28 8.66 -19.01
C PRO A 11 -6.70 8.36 -19.52
N LEU A 12 -7.15 9.05 -20.54
CA LEU A 12 -8.50 8.86 -21.12
C LEU A 12 -8.59 7.57 -21.93
N GLU A 13 -7.56 7.21 -22.68
CA GLU A 13 -7.46 5.94 -23.39
C GLU A 13 -7.43 4.78 -22.40
N ARG A 14 -6.60 4.88 -21.35
CA ARG A 14 -6.56 3.88 -20.27
C ARG A 14 -7.92 3.69 -19.59
N MET A 15 -8.67 4.76 -19.33
CA MET A 15 -10.03 4.69 -18.79
C MET A 15 -11.00 4.00 -19.74
N THR A 16 -10.83 4.18 -21.04
CA THR A 16 -11.72 3.57 -22.06
C THR A 16 -11.45 2.06 -22.14
N THR A 17 -10.18 1.65 -22.17
CA THR A 17 -9.77 0.23 -22.15
C THR A 17 -10.29 -0.48 -20.89
N LEU A 18 -10.09 0.12 -19.70
CA LEU A 18 -10.58 -0.43 -18.44
C LEU A 18 -12.10 -0.67 -18.45
N ARG A 19 -12.87 0.21 -19.08
CA ARG A 19 -14.32 0.06 -19.18
C ARG A 19 -14.73 -1.09 -20.07
N ALA A 20 -14.05 -1.27 -21.19
CA ALA A 20 -14.33 -2.39 -22.11
C ALA A 20 -14.05 -3.73 -21.40
N GLU A 21 -12.90 -3.88 -20.78
CA GLU A 21 -12.53 -5.08 -20.01
C GLU A 21 -13.52 -5.37 -18.87
N ALA A 22 -13.93 -4.33 -18.12
CA ALA A 22 -14.90 -4.48 -17.03
C ALA A 22 -16.32 -4.89 -17.53
N GLN A 23 -16.65 -4.63 -18.79
CA GLN A 23 -17.92 -5.10 -19.39
C GLN A 23 -17.87 -6.59 -19.73
N GLU A 24 -16.73 -7.09 -20.17
CA GLU A 24 -16.54 -8.51 -20.51
C GLU A 24 -16.58 -9.42 -19.28
N LEU A 25 -16.19 -8.90 -18.11
CA LEU A 25 -16.15 -9.63 -16.84
C LEU A 25 -17.47 -9.53 -16.04
N ARG A 26 -18.57 -9.08 -16.63
CA ARG A 26 -19.84 -8.99 -15.89
C ARG A 26 -20.38 -10.38 -15.54
N PRO A 27 -20.75 -10.61 -14.26
CA PRO A 27 -21.30 -11.88 -13.84
C PRO A 27 -22.67 -12.12 -14.49
N GLU A 28 -22.90 -13.36 -14.91
CA GLU A 28 -24.25 -13.83 -15.19
C GLU A 28 -25.05 -13.86 -13.88
N ARG A 29 -26.21 -13.22 -13.87
CA ARG A 29 -27.11 -13.29 -12.72
C ARG A 29 -27.78 -14.66 -12.66
N ARG A 30 -27.38 -15.46 -11.70
CA ARG A 30 -27.95 -16.78 -11.40
C ARG A 30 -28.89 -16.65 -10.21
N SER A 31 -30.19 -16.85 -10.43
CA SER A 31 -31.21 -16.80 -9.35
C SER A 31 -31.45 -18.16 -8.69
N ASP A 32 -30.90 -19.23 -9.27
CA ASP A 32 -31.07 -20.62 -8.90
C ASP A 32 -30.02 -21.12 -7.87
N LEU A 33 -29.03 -20.27 -7.54
CA LEU A 33 -27.97 -20.66 -6.60
C LEU A 33 -28.39 -20.43 -5.16
N GLU A 34 -28.09 -21.39 -4.29
CA GLU A 34 -28.08 -21.19 -2.84
C GLU A 34 -27.01 -20.16 -2.47
N ARG A 35 -27.41 -19.19 -1.67
CA ARG A 35 -26.55 -18.05 -1.31
C ARG A 35 -26.14 -18.12 0.14
N PRO A 36 -24.87 -17.76 0.42
CA PRO A 36 -24.43 -17.59 1.80
C PRO A 36 -25.25 -16.52 2.53
N PRO A 37 -25.22 -16.51 3.87
CA PRO A 37 -25.79 -15.43 4.65
C PRO A 37 -25.27 -14.06 4.19
N GLY A 38 -26.10 -13.02 4.31
CA GLY A 38 -25.69 -11.68 3.94
C GLY A 38 -26.87 -10.71 3.85
N PRO A 39 -26.57 -9.43 3.56
CA PRO A 39 -27.58 -8.39 3.48
C PRO A 39 -28.54 -8.57 2.29
N THR A 40 -29.73 -8.04 2.45
CA THR A 40 -30.71 -7.93 1.37
C THR A 40 -30.34 -6.83 0.36
N LYS A 41 -30.94 -6.89 -0.84
CA LYS A 41 -30.78 -5.81 -1.83
C LYS A 41 -31.20 -4.45 -1.30
N GLY A 42 -32.26 -4.39 -0.47
CA GLY A 42 -32.74 -3.14 0.12
C GLY A 42 -31.73 -2.52 1.07
N GLU A 43 -31.10 -3.31 1.93
CA GLU A 43 -30.06 -2.86 2.85
C GLU A 43 -28.82 -2.35 2.10
N ILE A 44 -28.37 -3.07 1.07
CA ILE A 44 -27.27 -2.62 0.21
C ILE A 44 -27.59 -1.28 -0.45
N TRP A 45 -28.79 -1.13 -1.05
CA TRP A 45 -29.18 0.15 -1.65
C TRP A 45 -29.26 1.28 -0.61
N GLY A 46 -29.72 0.98 0.62
CA GLY A 46 -29.67 1.92 1.74
C GLY A 46 -28.26 2.43 2.00
N SER A 47 -27.28 1.53 2.12
CA SER A 47 -25.87 1.88 2.36
C SER A 47 -25.24 2.67 1.18
N VAL A 48 -25.57 2.30 -0.08
CA VAL A 48 -25.14 3.06 -1.27
C VAL A 48 -25.68 4.49 -1.24
N LEU A 49 -26.95 4.67 -0.89
CA LEU A 49 -27.59 6.00 -0.86
C LEU A 49 -27.03 6.89 0.26
N ARG A 50 -26.68 6.30 1.41
CA ARG A 50 -26.02 7.01 2.53
C ARG A 50 -24.54 7.26 2.32
N SER A 51 -23.98 6.76 1.22
CA SER A 51 -22.53 6.87 0.89
C SER A 51 -21.63 6.16 1.91
N GLU A 52 -22.08 5.04 2.46
CA GLU A 52 -21.34 4.20 3.41
C GLU A 52 -20.38 3.22 2.73
N ILE A 53 -20.39 3.14 1.41
CA ILE A 53 -19.57 2.21 0.63
C ILE A 53 -18.62 2.99 -0.29
N PRO A 54 -17.31 2.66 -0.28
CA PRO A 54 -16.65 1.72 0.61
C PRO A 54 -16.31 2.34 1.97
N SER A 55 -16.49 1.60 3.06
CA SER A 55 -16.04 1.99 4.40
C SER A 55 -15.61 0.77 5.21
N LEU A 56 -14.88 1.00 6.31
CA LEU A 56 -14.48 -0.07 7.22
C LEU A 56 -15.71 -0.67 7.91
N GLU A 57 -16.63 0.18 8.33
CA GLU A 57 -17.89 -0.19 8.96
C GLU A 57 -18.76 -1.07 8.04
N PHE A 58 -18.74 -0.78 6.72
CA PHE A 58 -19.44 -1.60 5.75
C PHE A 58 -18.84 -3.02 5.67
N ILE A 59 -17.51 -3.13 5.66
CA ILE A 59 -16.84 -4.43 5.62
C ILE A 59 -17.02 -5.18 6.96
N GLU A 60 -16.96 -4.49 8.10
CA GLU A 60 -17.27 -5.06 9.42
C GLU A 60 -18.71 -5.57 9.49
N TRP A 61 -19.66 -4.80 8.96
CA TRP A 61 -21.04 -5.24 8.85
C TRP A 61 -21.20 -6.49 7.99
N LEU A 62 -20.55 -6.56 6.83
CA LEU A 62 -20.55 -7.79 6.03
C LEU A 62 -19.91 -8.96 6.78
N ALA A 63 -18.79 -8.75 7.47
CA ALA A 63 -18.14 -9.79 8.25
C ALA A 63 -18.99 -10.30 9.42
N SER A 64 -19.89 -9.46 9.96
CA SER A 64 -20.77 -9.82 11.08
C SER A 64 -21.81 -10.90 10.76
N TYR A 65 -22.05 -11.17 9.48
CA TYR A 65 -22.87 -12.33 9.06
C TYR A 65 -22.16 -13.67 9.31
N GLY A 66 -20.87 -13.63 9.59
CA GLY A 66 -20.08 -14.76 10.08
C GLY A 66 -19.39 -15.59 9.01
N PRO A 67 -18.68 -16.65 9.45
CA PRO A 67 -18.05 -17.61 8.57
C PRO A 67 -19.07 -18.55 7.91
N PRO A 68 -18.71 -19.22 6.81
CA PRO A 68 -17.40 -19.16 6.13
C PRO A 68 -17.26 -17.99 5.17
N LEU A 69 -18.35 -17.48 4.61
CA LEU A 69 -18.36 -16.36 3.66
C LEU A 69 -19.70 -15.64 3.70
N THR A 70 -19.69 -14.36 3.33
CA THR A 70 -20.87 -13.49 3.28
C THR A 70 -21.18 -13.07 1.85
N TYR A 71 -22.43 -13.15 1.44
CA TYR A 71 -22.91 -12.69 0.14
C TYR A 71 -23.45 -11.26 0.23
N ALA A 72 -23.11 -10.41 -0.74
CA ALA A 72 -23.64 -9.06 -0.87
C ALA A 72 -24.10 -8.79 -2.32
N PRO A 73 -25.39 -8.52 -2.57
CA PRO A 73 -25.95 -8.25 -3.90
C PRO A 73 -25.68 -6.80 -4.33
N MET A 74 -24.44 -6.50 -4.72
CA MET A 74 -24.04 -5.16 -5.13
C MET A 74 -24.66 -4.74 -6.48
N PRO A 75 -24.81 -3.43 -6.74
CA PRO A 75 -25.45 -2.95 -7.99
C PRO A 75 -24.76 -3.42 -9.28
N ARG A 76 -23.46 -3.74 -9.22
CA ARG A 76 -22.64 -4.13 -10.38
C ARG A 76 -22.34 -5.62 -10.50
N GLY A 77 -22.72 -6.40 -9.52
CA GLY A 77 -22.49 -7.84 -9.51
C GLY A 77 -22.46 -8.38 -8.10
N ASP A 78 -22.49 -9.68 -8.01
CA ASP A 78 -22.46 -10.38 -6.74
C ASP A 78 -21.05 -10.29 -6.11
N VAL A 79 -21.01 -9.97 -4.82
CA VAL A 79 -19.79 -9.85 -4.03
C VAL A 79 -19.81 -10.87 -2.91
N TYR A 80 -18.69 -11.53 -2.66
CA TYR A 80 -18.52 -12.52 -1.62
C TYR A 80 -17.34 -12.13 -0.73
N LEU A 81 -17.56 -11.85 0.55
CA LEU A 81 -16.51 -11.63 1.53
C LEU A 81 -16.14 -12.96 2.18
N LEU A 82 -14.89 -13.35 2.07
CA LEU A 82 -14.36 -14.58 2.67
C LEU A 82 -13.92 -14.33 4.10
N ASN A 83 -14.47 -15.09 5.04
CA ASN A 83 -14.23 -14.96 6.47
C ASN A 83 -13.47 -16.17 7.07
N GLU A 84 -12.83 -17.00 6.23
CA GLU A 84 -11.98 -18.12 6.63
C GLU A 84 -10.61 -18.05 5.96
N PRO A 85 -9.51 -18.30 6.69
CA PRO A 85 -8.14 -18.26 6.17
C PRO A 85 -7.90 -19.21 4.99
N GLU A 86 -8.46 -20.41 5.02
CA GLU A 86 -8.34 -21.43 3.97
C GLU A 86 -9.01 -20.95 2.68
N LEU A 87 -10.20 -20.35 2.77
CA LEU A 87 -10.93 -19.83 1.62
C LEU A 87 -10.20 -18.65 0.98
N LEU A 88 -9.57 -17.79 1.79
CA LEU A 88 -8.70 -16.72 1.29
C LEU A 88 -7.53 -17.31 0.49
N TRP A 89 -6.91 -18.37 1.03
CA TRP A 89 -5.85 -19.05 0.30
C TRP A 89 -6.35 -19.61 -1.02
N ASP A 90 -7.45 -20.32 -1.02
CA ASP A 90 -8.01 -20.93 -2.23
C ASP A 90 -8.37 -19.89 -3.27
N ALA A 91 -9.05 -18.82 -2.88
CA ALA A 91 -9.47 -17.77 -3.79
C ALA A 91 -8.33 -16.93 -4.37
N PHE A 92 -7.31 -16.60 -3.55
CA PHE A 92 -6.25 -15.66 -3.95
C PHE A 92 -4.97 -16.33 -4.46
N VAL A 93 -4.79 -17.62 -4.23
CA VAL A 93 -3.60 -18.37 -4.67
C VAL A 93 -3.94 -19.40 -5.74
N THR A 94 -5.02 -20.17 -5.54
CA THR A 94 -5.32 -21.36 -6.34
C THR A 94 -6.34 -21.09 -7.45
N ALA A 95 -7.43 -20.38 -7.14
CA ALA A 95 -8.51 -20.15 -8.08
C ALA A 95 -8.11 -19.19 -9.21
N PRO A 96 -8.58 -19.43 -10.46
CA PRO A 96 -8.36 -18.53 -11.56
C PRO A 96 -9.15 -17.23 -11.39
N GLY A 97 -8.44 -16.11 -11.33
CA GLY A 97 -9.05 -14.80 -11.11
C GLY A 97 -8.11 -13.67 -11.46
N VAL A 98 -8.70 -12.51 -11.72
CA VAL A 98 -7.99 -11.25 -12.00
C VAL A 98 -8.28 -10.24 -10.90
N LYS A 99 -7.43 -9.22 -10.75
CA LYS A 99 -7.67 -8.14 -9.79
C LYS A 99 -9.00 -7.46 -10.05
N GLY A 100 -9.70 -7.18 -8.98
CA GLY A 100 -11.01 -6.58 -9.04
C GLY A 100 -10.96 -5.07 -9.29
N PHE A 101 -12.13 -4.49 -9.20
CA PHE A 101 -12.35 -3.10 -9.58
C PHE A 101 -11.54 -2.10 -8.73
N GLY A 102 -11.32 -2.39 -7.45
CA GLY A 102 -10.57 -1.50 -6.55
C GLY A 102 -9.20 -1.14 -7.11
N VAL A 103 -8.38 -2.14 -7.39
CA VAL A 103 -7.02 -1.92 -7.95
C VAL A 103 -7.07 -1.40 -9.39
N GLN A 104 -8.01 -1.88 -10.20
CA GLN A 104 -8.11 -1.48 -11.61
C GLN A 104 -8.48 0.00 -11.79
N THR A 105 -9.13 0.63 -10.81
CA THR A 105 -9.39 2.08 -10.85
C THR A 105 -8.12 2.93 -10.77
N LEU A 106 -6.99 2.39 -10.34
CA LEU A 106 -5.69 3.07 -10.37
C LEU A 106 -5.05 3.08 -11.77
N ARG A 107 -5.50 2.22 -12.70
CA ARG A 107 -4.90 2.06 -14.03
C ARG A 107 -4.82 3.36 -14.86
N PRO A 108 -5.78 4.30 -14.80
CA PRO A 108 -5.64 5.59 -15.46
C PRO A 108 -4.43 6.39 -15.00
N VAL A 109 -3.97 6.17 -13.78
CA VAL A 109 -2.83 6.85 -13.15
C VAL A 109 -1.53 6.09 -13.38
N VAL A 110 -1.45 4.86 -12.87
CA VAL A 110 -0.22 4.06 -12.87
C VAL A 110 -0.03 3.22 -14.13
N GLY A 111 -0.98 3.24 -15.04
CA GLY A 111 -0.90 2.43 -16.27
C GLY A 111 -1.10 0.94 -16.04
N ASP A 112 -0.42 0.12 -16.85
CA ASP A 112 -0.57 -1.34 -16.87
C ASP A 112 0.72 -2.05 -16.40
N GLY A 113 1.35 -1.50 -15.36
CA GLY A 113 2.54 -2.06 -14.70
C GLY A 113 2.23 -3.25 -13.78
N ILE A 114 3.19 -3.62 -12.93
CA ILE A 114 3.11 -4.81 -12.06
C ILE A 114 1.87 -4.80 -11.14
N LEU A 115 1.35 -3.64 -10.76
CA LEU A 115 0.19 -3.52 -9.87
C LEU A 115 -1.11 -3.87 -10.58
N THR A 116 -1.33 -3.43 -11.80
CA THR A 116 -2.61 -3.45 -12.52
C THR A 116 -2.67 -4.48 -13.65
N SER A 117 -1.53 -4.93 -14.17
CA SER A 117 -1.45 -5.94 -15.23
C SER A 117 -1.89 -7.33 -14.76
N GLU A 118 -2.33 -8.16 -15.71
CA GLU A 118 -2.82 -9.51 -15.45
C GLU A 118 -2.14 -10.58 -16.34
N GLY A 119 -2.32 -11.84 -15.99
CA GLY A 119 -1.91 -13.00 -16.79
C GLY A 119 -0.41 -13.02 -17.14
N ALA A 120 -0.11 -13.24 -18.42
CA ALA A 120 1.26 -13.30 -18.93
C ALA A 120 1.99 -11.95 -18.78
N ARG A 121 1.30 -10.84 -18.98
CA ARG A 121 1.88 -9.50 -18.83
C ARG A 121 2.37 -9.25 -17.41
N HIS A 122 1.56 -9.59 -16.40
CA HIS A 122 2.00 -9.48 -15.01
C HIS A 122 3.22 -10.38 -14.72
N ARG A 123 3.24 -11.62 -15.21
CA ARG A 123 4.39 -12.51 -14.99
C ARG A 123 5.66 -11.91 -15.58
N ARG A 124 5.58 -11.36 -16.79
CA ARG A 124 6.69 -10.66 -17.46
C ARG A 124 7.15 -9.46 -16.64
N HIS A 125 6.26 -8.54 -16.29
CA HIS A 125 6.58 -7.36 -15.47
C HIS A 125 7.21 -7.75 -14.15
N ARG A 126 6.63 -8.75 -13.45
CA ARG A 126 7.19 -9.22 -12.18
C ARG A 126 8.60 -9.80 -12.34
N ALA A 127 8.87 -10.57 -13.38
CA ALA A 127 10.18 -11.12 -13.64
C ALA A 127 11.24 -10.02 -13.88
N MET A 128 10.86 -8.93 -14.53
CA MET A 128 11.74 -7.80 -14.84
C MET A 128 11.95 -6.86 -13.64
N VAL A 129 10.95 -6.70 -12.78
CA VAL A 129 11.00 -5.81 -11.59
C VAL A 129 11.65 -6.51 -10.38
N GLN A 130 11.41 -7.82 -10.20
CA GLN A 130 11.82 -8.57 -9.01
C GLN A 130 13.32 -8.50 -8.69
N PRO A 131 14.28 -8.46 -9.66
CA PRO A 131 15.69 -8.29 -9.37
C PRO A 131 16.02 -7.05 -8.53
N ALA A 132 15.27 -5.96 -8.64
CA ALA A 132 15.45 -4.73 -7.87
C ALA A 132 15.04 -4.89 -6.38
N PHE A 133 14.28 -5.93 -6.03
CA PHE A 133 13.79 -6.20 -4.67
C PHE A 133 14.42 -7.42 -4.02
N THR A 134 15.56 -7.90 -4.53
CA THR A 134 16.32 -8.96 -3.85
C THR A 134 16.93 -8.46 -2.54
N GLY A 135 17.15 -9.36 -1.57
CA GLY A 135 17.75 -8.98 -0.30
C GLY A 135 19.09 -8.24 -0.45
N ARG A 136 19.91 -8.64 -1.44
CA ARG A 136 21.18 -7.96 -1.75
C ARG A 136 20.98 -6.51 -2.22
N GLN A 137 19.95 -6.26 -3.02
CA GLN A 137 19.65 -4.91 -3.51
C GLN A 137 19.09 -4.04 -2.39
N ILE A 138 18.21 -4.59 -1.55
CA ILE A 138 17.65 -3.87 -0.40
C ILE A 138 18.76 -3.43 0.55
N VAL A 139 19.75 -4.29 0.82
CA VAL A 139 20.95 -3.89 1.58
C VAL A 139 21.69 -2.76 0.86
N GLY A 140 21.80 -2.81 -0.46
CA GLY A 140 22.42 -1.76 -1.26
C GLY A 140 21.69 -0.41 -1.23
N TYR A 141 20.41 -0.40 -0.91
CA TYR A 141 19.61 0.83 -0.72
C TYR A 141 19.71 1.41 0.69
N GLY A 142 20.34 0.68 1.63
CA GLY A 142 20.40 1.04 3.05
C GLY A 142 20.99 2.42 3.30
N ASP A 143 22.09 2.78 2.61
CA ASP A 143 22.71 4.10 2.75
C ASP A 143 21.74 5.24 2.36
N ALA A 144 20.94 5.05 1.32
CA ALA A 144 19.92 6.01 0.90
C ALA A 144 18.81 6.15 1.95
N MET A 145 18.35 5.05 2.53
CA MET A 145 17.37 5.05 3.62
C MET A 145 17.90 5.81 4.84
N VAL A 146 19.11 5.48 5.29
CA VAL A 146 19.74 6.14 6.44
C VAL A 146 19.94 7.64 6.18
N ALA A 147 20.41 8.01 4.99
CA ALA A 147 20.62 9.42 4.65
C ALA A 147 19.32 10.25 4.70
N ALA A 148 18.21 9.70 4.21
CA ALA A 148 16.90 10.34 4.28
C ALA A 148 16.39 10.47 5.72
N ILE A 149 16.54 9.42 6.54
CA ILE A 149 16.19 9.45 7.98
C ILE A 149 17.03 10.49 8.72
N ASP A 150 18.33 10.55 8.47
CA ASP A 150 19.20 11.56 9.06
C ASP A 150 18.84 12.99 8.62
N GLN A 151 18.34 13.16 7.40
CA GLN A 151 17.86 14.45 6.93
C GLN A 151 16.59 14.86 7.67
N LEU A 152 15.65 13.94 7.87
CA LEU A 152 14.47 14.15 8.70
C LEU A 152 14.84 14.54 10.13
N ASP A 153 15.77 13.80 10.76
CA ASP A 153 16.24 14.10 12.13
C ASP A 153 16.86 15.50 12.24
N ARG A 154 17.71 15.88 11.27
CA ARG A 154 18.26 17.24 11.22
C ARG A 154 17.19 18.31 11.05
N ARG A 155 16.14 18.05 10.26
CA ARG A 155 15.01 18.95 10.08
C ARG A 155 14.23 19.11 11.38
N TRP A 156 13.88 18.01 12.04
CA TRP A 156 13.18 18.03 13.33
C TRP A 156 14.00 18.70 14.42
N SER A 157 15.32 18.47 14.45
CA SER A 157 16.23 19.12 15.41
C SER A 157 16.25 20.64 15.23
N ARG A 158 16.43 21.13 14.01
CA ARG A 158 16.41 22.58 13.71
C ARG A 158 15.07 23.22 14.09
N GLN A 159 13.97 22.56 13.75
CA GLN A 159 12.63 23.05 14.05
C GLN A 159 12.38 23.10 15.56
N TYR A 160 12.76 22.05 16.29
CA TYR A 160 12.65 21.99 17.76
C TYR A 160 13.49 23.08 18.42
N ASP A 161 14.75 23.24 18.01
CA ASP A 161 15.69 24.22 18.57
C ASP A 161 15.27 25.67 18.28
N SER A 162 14.50 25.92 17.21
CA SER A 162 13.87 27.21 16.94
C SER A 162 12.63 27.52 17.78
N GLY A 163 12.22 26.61 18.68
CA GLY A 163 11.02 26.73 19.50
C GLY A 163 9.74 26.26 18.83
N ASN A 164 9.79 25.78 17.61
CA ASN A 164 8.63 25.21 16.91
C ASN A 164 8.70 23.66 16.93
N ALA A 165 8.08 23.06 17.92
CA ALA A 165 8.05 21.60 18.07
C ALA A 165 6.82 20.94 17.40
N ARG A 166 5.98 21.70 16.66
CA ARG A 166 4.75 21.18 16.07
C ARG A 166 5.01 20.62 14.67
N VAL A 167 4.56 19.37 14.45
CA VAL A 167 4.68 18.66 13.16
C VAL A 167 3.35 17.97 12.82
N GLU A 168 3.15 17.70 11.53
CA GLU A 168 2.10 16.79 11.05
C GLU A 168 2.76 15.46 10.67
N ILE A 169 2.56 14.43 11.49
CA ILE A 169 3.28 13.15 11.33
C ILE A 169 2.96 12.46 10.01
N VAL A 170 1.73 12.56 9.52
CA VAL A 170 1.37 11.97 8.22
C VAL A 170 2.18 12.60 7.10
N ASP A 171 2.33 13.92 7.10
CA ASP A 171 3.12 14.65 6.10
C ASP A 171 4.61 14.36 6.24
N GLU A 172 5.12 14.31 7.49
CA GLU A 172 6.53 14.00 7.77
C GLU A 172 6.90 12.59 7.29
N MET A 173 6.05 11.59 7.58
CA MET A 173 6.29 10.21 7.13
C MET A 173 6.10 10.09 5.61
N SER A 174 5.14 10.79 5.02
CA SER A 174 4.94 10.84 3.57
C SER A 174 6.15 11.46 2.86
N GLY A 175 6.66 12.57 3.36
CA GLY A 175 7.86 13.20 2.81
C GLY A 175 9.10 12.30 2.93
N LEU A 176 9.28 11.64 4.07
CA LEU A 176 10.38 10.70 4.28
C LEU A 176 10.35 9.52 3.31
N THR A 177 9.19 8.85 3.22
CA THR A 177 9.06 7.66 2.36
C THR A 177 9.16 8.01 0.88
N LEU A 178 8.67 9.19 0.48
CA LEU A 178 8.84 9.68 -0.88
C LEU A 178 10.31 9.97 -1.21
N ASP A 179 11.06 10.59 -0.29
CA ASP A 179 12.50 10.83 -0.45
C ASP A 179 13.29 9.49 -0.52
N ILE A 180 12.97 8.52 0.34
CA ILE A 180 13.59 7.19 0.31
C ILE A 180 13.32 6.48 -1.02
N VAL A 181 12.07 6.45 -1.48
CA VAL A 181 11.71 5.86 -2.78
C VAL A 181 12.45 6.58 -3.91
N GLY A 182 12.46 7.91 -3.88
CA GLY A 182 13.15 8.71 -4.89
C GLY A 182 14.65 8.42 -4.95
N ARG A 183 15.34 8.44 -3.82
CA ARG A 183 16.79 8.12 -3.72
C ARG A 183 17.10 6.70 -4.18
N THR A 184 16.28 5.73 -3.79
CA THR A 184 16.49 4.31 -4.16
C THR A 184 16.07 4.01 -5.59
N LEU A 185 15.04 4.68 -6.10
CA LEU A 185 14.55 4.50 -7.47
C LEU A 185 15.45 5.20 -8.49
N PHE A 186 15.87 6.43 -8.22
CA PHE A 186 16.61 7.25 -9.19
C PHE A 186 18.11 7.39 -8.87
N GLY A 187 18.54 7.05 -7.65
CA GLY A 187 19.94 7.18 -7.22
C GLY A 187 20.39 8.63 -7.02
N MET A 188 19.48 9.55 -6.76
CA MET A 188 19.73 11.00 -6.62
C MET A 188 18.88 11.60 -5.50
N ASP A 189 19.20 12.82 -5.09
CA ASP A 189 18.38 13.60 -4.16
C ASP A 189 17.03 13.91 -4.80
N PHE A 190 15.95 13.54 -4.11
CA PHE A 190 14.60 13.61 -4.68
C PHE A 190 13.79 14.83 -4.18
N ASP A 191 14.29 15.57 -3.18
CA ASP A 191 13.57 16.72 -2.61
C ASP A 191 13.04 17.72 -3.68
N PRO A 192 13.83 18.13 -4.69
CA PRO A 192 13.32 19.07 -5.71
C PRO A 192 12.20 18.48 -6.56
N ILE A 193 12.23 17.18 -6.78
CA ILE A 193 11.25 16.45 -7.59
C ILE A 193 10.01 16.12 -6.75
N ALA A 194 10.19 15.87 -5.45
CA ALA A 194 9.11 15.64 -4.50
C ALA A 194 8.18 16.86 -4.40
N ASP A 195 8.71 18.06 -4.42
CA ASP A 195 7.93 19.30 -4.42
C ASP A 195 7.05 19.44 -5.68
N GLU A 196 7.46 18.88 -6.80
CA GLU A 196 6.74 18.92 -8.06
C GLU A 196 5.72 17.77 -8.18
N ILE A 197 6.10 16.55 -7.81
CA ILE A 197 5.27 15.34 -7.99
C ILE A 197 4.31 15.11 -6.79
N GLY A 198 4.69 15.52 -5.58
CA GLY A 198 3.94 15.29 -4.34
C GLY A 198 2.51 15.83 -4.39
N PRO A 199 2.28 17.09 -4.78
CA PRO A 199 0.93 17.64 -4.92
C PRO A 199 0.06 16.86 -5.92
N ALA A 200 0.63 16.40 -7.05
CA ALA A 200 -0.07 15.62 -8.06
C ALA A 200 -0.42 14.21 -7.55
N LEU A 201 0.46 13.59 -6.77
CA LEU A 201 0.20 12.31 -6.09
C LEU A 201 -0.93 12.45 -5.07
N THR A 202 -0.87 13.46 -4.20
CA THR A 202 -1.91 13.74 -3.19
C THR A 202 -3.26 13.98 -3.87
N GLU A 203 -3.30 14.84 -4.89
CA GLU A 203 -4.53 15.10 -5.65
C GLU A 203 -5.11 13.84 -6.30
N THR A 204 -4.25 12.97 -6.79
CA THR A 204 -4.65 11.68 -7.38
C THR A 204 -5.25 10.73 -6.34
N LEU A 205 -4.64 10.63 -5.17
CA LEU A 205 -5.13 9.80 -4.06
C LEU A 205 -6.47 10.29 -3.51
N ASP A 206 -6.65 11.61 -3.39
CA ASP A 206 -7.92 12.21 -2.96
C ASP A 206 -9.04 11.92 -3.97
N LEU A 207 -8.75 12.06 -5.27
CA LEU A 207 -9.70 11.76 -6.32
C LEU A 207 -10.04 10.27 -6.43
N PHE A 208 -9.15 9.38 -5.99
CA PHE A 208 -9.40 7.94 -6.01
C PHE A 208 -10.61 7.56 -5.15
N THR A 209 -10.74 8.13 -3.95
CA THR A 209 -11.89 7.87 -3.07
C THR A 209 -13.21 8.20 -3.77
N ASP A 210 -13.23 9.31 -4.49
CA ASP A 210 -14.38 9.68 -5.32
C ASP A 210 -14.60 8.67 -6.46
N MET A 211 -13.53 8.17 -7.09
CA MET A 211 -13.60 7.27 -8.24
C MET A 211 -14.17 5.90 -7.91
N VAL A 212 -13.90 5.36 -6.74
CA VAL A 212 -14.44 4.05 -6.30
C VAL A 212 -15.88 4.15 -5.81
N HIS A 213 -16.36 5.35 -5.52
CA HIS A 213 -17.72 5.54 -5.03
C HIS A 213 -18.76 5.26 -6.14
N PRO A 214 -19.83 4.47 -5.88
CA PRO A 214 -20.83 4.10 -6.87
C PRO A 214 -21.47 5.27 -7.64
N LYS A 215 -21.69 6.41 -6.97
CA LYS A 215 -22.25 7.64 -7.58
C LYS A 215 -21.30 8.22 -8.64
N TRP A 216 -20.01 8.30 -8.34
CA TRP A 216 -19.01 8.80 -9.29
C TRP A 216 -18.92 7.87 -10.50
N MET A 217 -18.96 6.56 -10.27
CA MET A 217 -18.93 5.55 -11.33
C MET A 217 -20.11 5.69 -12.29
N ALA A 218 -21.30 6.08 -11.80
CA ALA A 218 -22.47 6.36 -12.64
C ALA A 218 -22.29 7.64 -13.48
N LEU A 219 -21.66 8.67 -12.88
CA LEU A 219 -21.45 9.99 -13.50
C LEU A 219 -20.16 10.09 -14.32
N SER A 220 -19.27 9.10 -14.24
CA SER A 220 -17.95 9.12 -14.90
C SER A 220 -17.99 9.16 -16.44
N ARG A 221 -19.16 8.96 -17.05
CA ARG A 221 -19.38 9.11 -18.50
C ARG A 221 -19.36 10.57 -18.96
N TYR A 222 -19.57 11.51 -18.04
CA TYR A 222 -19.66 12.93 -18.36
C TYR A 222 -18.35 13.65 -18.04
N PRO A 223 -17.96 14.67 -18.81
CA PRO A 223 -16.85 15.53 -18.49
C PRO A 223 -17.10 16.24 -17.15
N SER A 224 -16.33 15.89 -16.13
CA SER A 224 -16.44 16.48 -14.79
C SER A 224 -15.19 17.30 -14.43
N ARG A 225 -15.32 18.15 -13.41
CA ARG A 225 -14.15 18.88 -12.86
C ARG A 225 -13.12 17.90 -12.30
N ALA A 226 -13.57 16.83 -11.61
CA ALA A 226 -12.70 15.80 -11.07
C ALA A 226 -11.91 15.10 -12.18
N ARG A 227 -12.55 14.72 -13.29
CA ARG A 227 -11.86 14.11 -14.44
C ARG A 227 -10.78 15.03 -15.03
N ARG A 228 -11.06 16.34 -15.16
CA ARG A 228 -10.07 17.31 -15.66
C ARG A 228 -8.90 17.48 -14.68
N ARG A 229 -9.16 17.47 -13.37
CA ARG A 229 -8.13 17.49 -12.33
C ARG A 229 -7.24 16.24 -12.43
N LEU A 230 -7.84 15.06 -12.52
CA LEU A 230 -7.09 13.80 -12.67
C LEU A 230 -6.18 13.81 -13.90
N VAL A 231 -6.72 14.20 -15.08
CA VAL A 231 -5.93 14.25 -16.32
C VAL A 231 -4.76 15.23 -16.18
N ARG A 232 -4.96 16.37 -15.50
CA ARG A 232 -3.90 17.33 -15.26
C ARG A 232 -2.83 16.77 -14.30
N ALA A 233 -3.24 16.19 -13.18
CA ALA A 233 -2.32 15.60 -12.20
C ALA A 233 -1.48 14.47 -12.82
N VAL A 234 -2.11 13.57 -13.57
CA VAL A 234 -1.40 12.51 -14.30
C VAL A 234 -0.45 13.09 -15.35
N GLY A 235 -0.88 14.10 -16.12
CA GLY A 235 -0.01 14.76 -17.09
C GLY A 235 1.22 15.44 -16.48
N GLN A 236 1.11 16.00 -15.27
CA GLN A 236 2.26 16.53 -14.53
C GLN A 236 3.22 15.39 -14.12
N MET A 237 2.71 14.29 -13.58
CA MET A 237 3.53 13.13 -13.22
C MET A 237 4.21 12.52 -14.45
N ASP A 238 3.50 12.42 -15.59
CA ASP A 238 4.03 11.91 -16.85
C ASP A 238 5.20 12.77 -17.37
N ALA A 239 5.09 14.09 -17.26
CA ALA A 239 6.17 15.00 -17.65
C ALA A 239 7.42 14.79 -16.80
N VAL A 240 7.28 14.77 -15.47
CA VAL A 240 8.40 14.56 -14.54
C VAL A 240 9.06 13.20 -14.78
N VAL A 241 8.28 12.14 -14.89
CA VAL A 241 8.81 10.79 -15.13
C VAL A 241 9.49 10.70 -16.50
N GLY A 242 8.92 11.34 -17.52
CA GLY A 242 9.53 11.42 -18.85
C GLY A 242 10.91 12.07 -18.82
N ASP A 243 11.05 13.20 -18.15
CA ASP A 243 12.33 13.91 -18.00
C ASP A 243 13.36 13.07 -17.23
N LEU A 244 12.93 12.37 -16.17
CA LEU A 244 13.80 11.44 -15.43
C LEU A 244 14.28 10.27 -16.27
N ILE A 245 13.42 9.69 -17.11
CA ILE A 245 13.78 8.61 -18.05
C ILE A 245 14.85 9.12 -19.02
N ASP A 246 14.66 10.30 -19.61
CA ASP A 246 15.60 10.86 -20.58
C ASP A 246 16.95 11.23 -19.96
N GLN A 247 16.92 11.81 -18.76
CA GLN A 247 18.13 12.11 -18.00
C GLN A 247 18.92 10.83 -17.71
N LYS A 248 18.24 9.78 -17.21
CA LYS A 248 18.88 8.50 -16.90
C LYS A 248 19.45 7.80 -18.14
N ARG A 249 18.70 7.84 -19.24
CA ARG A 249 19.15 7.30 -20.53
C ARG A 249 20.42 7.99 -21.03
N SER A 250 20.46 9.32 -20.89
CA SER A 250 21.63 10.13 -21.25
C SER A 250 22.85 9.80 -20.38
N GLN A 251 22.65 9.59 -19.07
CA GLN A 251 23.72 9.17 -18.16
C GLN A 251 24.29 7.80 -18.53
N LEU A 252 23.42 6.82 -18.83
CA LEU A 252 23.82 5.47 -19.25
C LEU A 252 24.58 5.52 -20.59
N ALA A 253 24.12 6.31 -21.56
CA ALA A 253 24.77 6.48 -22.86
C ALA A 253 26.16 7.16 -22.74
N ALA A 254 26.34 8.04 -21.76
CA ALA A 254 27.63 8.67 -21.46
C ALA A 254 28.62 7.75 -20.71
N GLY A 255 28.26 6.48 -20.51
CA GLY A 255 29.15 5.48 -19.88
C GLY A 255 29.17 5.58 -18.35
N ALA A 256 28.20 6.26 -17.74
CA ALA A 256 28.00 6.16 -16.30
C ALA A 256 27.81 4.67 -15.98
N THR A 257 28.83 4.05 -15.35
CA THR A 257 28.75 2.66 -14.89
C THR A 257 27.59 2.57 -13.93
N GLY A 258 26.55 1.83 -14.36
CA GLY A 258 25.23 1.82 -13.79
C GLY A 258 25.23 1.83 -12.26
N GLY A 259 24.59 2.86 -11.71
CA GLY A 259 24.23 2.88 -10.31
C GLY A 259 23.42 1.62 -9.96
N ARG A 260 23.40 1.26 -8.67
CA ARG A 260 22.55 0.15 -8.20
C ARG A 260 21.10 0.58 -7.97
N ASP A 261 20.70 1.75 -8.52
CA ASP A 261 19.34 2.25 -8.41
C ASP A 261 18.35 1.41 -9.21
N MET A 262 17.08 1.43 -8.77
CA MET A 262 16.03 0.61 -9.37
C MET A 262 15.78 0.98 -10.83
N MET A 263 15.85 2.27 -11.18
CA MET A 263 15.61 2.74 -12.55
C MET A 263 16.64 2.19 -13.53
N THR A 264 17.93 2.17 -13.15
CA THR A 264 18.97 1.52 -13.93
C THR A 264 18.66 0.04 -14.14
N LEU A 265 18.24 -0.66 -13.08
CA LEU A 265 17.87 -2.08 -13.17
C LEU A 265 16.68 -2.30 -14.09
N LEU A 266 15.63 -1.46 -14.01
CA LEU A 266 14.45 -1.56 -14.88
C LEU A 266 14.79 -1.27 -16.36
N MET A 267 15.59 -0.22 -16.63
CA MET A 267 15.98 0.14 -18.00
C MET A 267 16.89 -0.89 -18.66
N THR A 268 17.65 -1.64 -17.87
CA THR A 268 18.56 -2.70 -18.36
C THR A 268 17.96 -4.10 -18.25
N ALA A 269 16.78 -4.24 -17.63
CA ALA A 269 16.09 -5.51 -17.52
C ALA A 269 15.74 -6.06 -18.89
N VAL A 270 15.92 -7.38 -19.03
CA VAL A 270 15.63 -8.13 -20.25
C VAL A 270 14.62 -9.22 -19.91
N ASP A 271 13.56 -9.28 -20.67
CA ASP A 271 12.57 -10.34 -20.56
C ASP A 271 13.25 -11.70 -20.90
N PRO A 272 13.24 -12.66 -19.98
CA PRO A 272 13.90 -13.94 -20.18
C PRO A 272 13.30 -14.79 -21.32
N GLU A 273 12.04 -14.55 -21.69
CA GLU A 273 11.35 -15.31 -22.74
C GLU A 273 11.55 -14.69 -24.14
N THR A 274 11.52 -13.36 -24.23
CA THR A 274 11.51 -12.65 -25.53
C THR A 274 12.81 -11.91 -25.84
N GLY A 275 13.67 -11.70 -24.83
CA GLY A 275 14.88 -10.86 -24.96
C GLY A 275 14.58 -9.36 -25.07
N ALA A 276 13.33 -8.92 -24.93
CA ALA A 276 12.92 -7.53 -25.05
C ALA A 276 13.13 -6.74 -23.75
N HIS A 277 13.42 -5.45 -23.87
CA HIS A 277 13.40 -4.49 -22.77
C HIS A 277 11.97 -3.98 -22.50
N LEU A 278 11.79 -3.26 -21.38
CA LEU A 278 10.58 -2.47 -21.14
C LEU A 278 10.50 -1.31 -22.16
N THR A 279 9.33 -1.10 -22.72
CA THR A 279 9.02 0.09 -23.52
C THR A 279 8.98 1.34 -22.64
N ASP A 280 8.96 2.54 -23.22
CA ASP A 280 8.84 3.79 -22.46
C ASP A 280 7.54 3.86 -21.65
N ASP A 281 6.42 3.41 -22.23
CA ASP A 281 5.14 3.30 -21.52
C ASP A 281 5.22 2.33 -20.34
N GLU A 282 5.77 1.13 -20.54
CA GLU A 282 5.93 0.13 -19.49
C GLU A 282 6.88 0.64 -18.38
N LEU A 283 7.98 1.30 -18.74
CA LEU A 283 8.92 1.87 -17.80
C LEU A 283 8.27 2.98 -16.97
N ARG A 284 7.53 3.88 -17.61
CA ARG A 284 6.71 4.91 -16.95
C ARG A 284 5.70 4.29 -15.97
N ASP A 285 5.00 3.25 -16.41
CA ASP A 285 3.96 2.58 -15.61
C ASP A 285 4.56 1.91 -14.37
N GLU A 286 5.74 1.27 -14.50
CA GLU A 286 6.46 0.71 -13.34
C GLU A 286 6.96 1.79 -12.39
N ILE A 287 7.54 2.88 -12.89
CA ILE A 287 8.05 3.98 -12.07
C ILE A 287 6.93 4.60 -11.25
N LEU A 288 5.80 4.97 -11.87
CA LEU A 288 4.66 5.54 -11.15
C LEU A 288 4.03 4.53 -10.18
N THR A 289 3.98 3.26 -10.54
CA THR A 289 3.51 2.20 -9.64
C THR A 289 4.40 2.11 -8.40
N LEU A 290 5.73 2.12 -8.57
CA LEU A 290 6.68 2.00 -7.47
C LEU A 290 6.67 3.25 -6.56
N ILE A 291 6.58 4.45 -7.15
CA ILE A 291 6.43 5.69 -6.37
C ILE A 291 5.16 5.64 -5.53
N LEU A 292 4.00 5.39 -6.16
CA LEU A 292 2.72 5.39 -5.46
C LEU A 292 2.65 4.32 -4.37
N ALA A 293 3.05 3.08 -4.69
CA ALA A 293 2.96 1.96 -3.78
C ALA A 293 3.97 2.03 -2.63
N GLY A 294 5.20 2.51 -2.88
CA GLY A 294 6.26 2.58 -1.87
C GLY A 294 6.10 3.75 -0.90
N HIS A 295 5.65 4.90 -1.39
CA HIS A 295 5.47 6.10 -0.60
C HIS A 295 4.32 6.00 0.41
N GLU A 296 3.09 5.86 -0.08
CA GLU A 296 1.89 5.99 0.74
C GLU A 296 1.75 4.88 1.80
N THR A 297 2.01 3.63 1.43
CA THR A 297 1.76 2.49 2.31
C THR A 297 2.68 2.47 3.52
N THR A 298 3.97 2.75 3.32
CA THR A 298 4.95 2.81 4.42
C THR A 298 4.75 4.04 5.30
N ALA A 299 4.38 5.18 4.71
CA ALA A 299 4.02 6.38 5.47
C ALA A 299 2.84 6.13 6.43
N MET A 300 1.80 5.44 5.95
CA MET A 300 0.65 5.08 6.79
C MET A 300 1.03 4.08 7.88
N LEU A 301 1.84 3.07 7.58
CA LEU A 301 2.37 2.15 8.59
C LEU A 301 3.09 2.91 9.71
N LEU A 302 4.01 3.81 9.36
CA LEU A 302 4.77 4.59 10.33
C LEU A 302 3.87 5.54 11.14
N SER A 303 2.95 6.25 10.48
CA SER A 303 2.02 7.18 11.14
C SER A 303 1.14 6.48 12.17
N TRP A 304 0.55 5.35 11.81
CA TRP A 304 -0.23 4.54 12.75
C TRP A 304 0.63 3.95 13.87
N THR A 305 1.87 3.55 13.58
CA THR A 305 2.78 3.02 14.60
C THR A 305 3.11 4.07 15.64
N TRP A 306 3.39 5.32 15.24
CA TRP A 306 3.61 6.43 16.18
C TRP A 306 2.41 6.67 17.10
N LEU A 307 1.19 6.65 16.56
CA LEU A 307 -0.03 6.79 17.36
C LEU A 307 -0.20 5.63 18.34
N LEU A 308 -0.04 4.39 17.87
CA LEU A 308 -0.18 3.18 18.71
C LEU A 308 0.86 3.15 19.83
N LEU A 309 2.10 3.53 19.58
CA LEU A 309 3.13 3.65 20.60
C LEU A 309 2.81 4.75 21.62
N PHE A 310 2.24 5.87 21.18
CA PHE A 310 1.81 6.91 22.11
C PHE A 310 0.67 6.43 23.01
N GLN A 311 -0.29 5.71 22.48
CA GLN A 311 -1.43 5.17 23.21
C GLN A 311 -1.06 4.01 24.16
N ASN A 312 0.12 3.39 23.99
CA ASN A 312 0.59 2.26 24.77
C ASN A 312 2.01 2.52 25.33
N PRO A 313 2.12 3.33 26.39
CA PRO A 313 3.41 3.78 26.92
C PRO A 313 4.31 2.62 27.38
N ASP A 314 3.74 1.54 27.95
CA ASP A 314 4.53 0.37 28.39
C ASP A 314 5.19 -0.34 27.21
N ILE A 315 4.47 -0.46 26.10
CA ILE A 315 5.01 -1.05 24.84
C ILE A 315 6.07 -0.12 24.24
N LYS A 316 5.83 1.19 24.30
CA LYS A 316 6.81 2.18 23.84
C LYS A 316 8.12 2.07 24.63
N GLU A 317 8.05 1.97 25.95
CA GLU A 317 9.21 1.79 26.80
C GLU A 317 9.90 0.45 26.52
N TRP A 318 9.14 -0.63 26.36
CA TRP A 318 9.67 -1.95 26.05
C TRP A 318 10.46 -1.96 24.73
N VAL A 319 9.98 -1.32 23.67
CA VAL A 319 10.73 -1.26 22.41
C VAL A 319 11.87 -0.24 22.45
N ALA A 320 11.74 0.83 23.22
CA ALA A 320 12.77 1.85 23.39
C ALA A 320 14.06 1.29 24.02
N GLN A 321 13.97 0.32 24.93
CA GLN A 321 15.11 -0.40 25.49
C GLN A 321 15.93 -1.11 24.38
N GLU A 322 15.28 -1.67 23.37
CA GLU A 322 15.96 -2.24 22.21
C GLU A 322 16.70 -1.16 21.41
N TRP A 323 16.05 -0.03 21.18
CA TRP A 323 16.67 1.09 20.44
C TRP A 323 17.90 1.65 21.16
N ASP A 324 17.85 1.76 22.50
CA ASP A 324 18.97 2.26 23.31
C ASP A 324 20.15 1.28 23.31
N ALA A 325 19.87 -0.01 23.30
CA ALA A 325 20.88 -1.07 23.24
C ALA A 325 21.48 -1.28 21.84
N ALA A 326 20.79 -0.81 20.78
CA ALA A 326 21.24 -0.99 19.41
C ALA A 326 22.48 -0.12 19.09
N PRO A 327 23.32 -0.49 18.10
CA PRO A 327 24.45 0.33 17.66
C PRO A 327 24.04 1.76 17.29
N ALA A 328 24.94 2.72 17.45
CA ALA A 328 24.67 4.13 17.15
C ALA A 328 24.35 4.34 15.64
N SER A 329 24.98 3.57 14.76
CA SER A 329 24.69 3.52 13.33
C SER A 329 23.97 2.21 13.02
N LEU A 330 22.75 2.32 12.53
CA LEU A 330 21.96 1.19 12.07
C LEU A 330 22.01 1.12 10.53
N ASP A 331 22.11 -0.08 10.01
CA ASP A 331 21.96 -0.40 8.59
C ASP A 331 20.84 -1.42 8.39
N VAL A 332 20.52 -1.73 7.14
CA VAL A 332 19.48 -2.72 6.81
C VAL A 332 19.80 -4.11 7.41
N ASN A 333 21.07 -4.49 7.54
CA ASN A 333 21.42 -5.78 8.12
C ASN A 333 21.15 -5.83 9.64
N ALA A 334 21.16 -4.68 10.31
CA ALA A 334 20.86 -4.60 11.73
C ALA A 334 19.37 -4.85 12.03
N VAL A 335 18.46 -4.65 11.06
CA VAL A 335 17.02 -4.83 11.26
C VAL A 335 16.65 -6.23 11.76
N LYS A 336 17.37 -7.27 11.33
CA LYS A 336 17.16 -8.64 11.83
C LYS A 336 17.38 -8.78 13.34
N ASN A 337 18.21 -7.92 13.93
CA ASN A 337 18.55 -7.90 15.35
C ASN A 337 17.65 -6.93 16.15
N LEU A 338 16.53 -6.50 15.58
CA LEU A 338 15.52 -5.64 16.18
C LEU A 338 14.17 -6.38 16.29
N PRO A 339 14.10 -7.49 17.06
CA PRO A 339 12.88 -8.30 17.14
C PRO A 339 11.69 -7.53 17.71
N ARG A 340 11.88 -6.65 18.70
CA ARG A 340 10.79 -5.84 19.29
C ARG A 340 10.27 -4.79 18.32
N THR A 341 11.16 -4.13 17.57
CA THR A 341 10.77 -3.18 16.51
C THR A 341 9.96 -3.87 15.41
N ARG A 342 10.41 -5.06 14.98
CA ARG A 342 9.68 -5.87 13.99
C ARG A 342 8.31 -6.30 14.52
N ALA A 343 8.23 -6.69 15.77
CA ALA A 343 6.99 -7.06 16.46
C ALA A 343 6.00 -5.87 16.53
N VAL A 344 6.48 -4.68 16.86
CA VAL A 344 5.70 -3.43 16.87
C VAL A 344 5.14 -3.14 15.47
N LEU A 345 5.93 -3.26 14.41
CA LEU A 345 5.49 -3.04 13.04
C LEU A 345 4.47 -4.10 12.58
N ALA A 346 4.69 -5.37 12.93
CA ALA A 346 3.76 -6.44 12.60
C ALA A 346 2.40 -6.25 13.28
N GLU A 347 2.39 -5.83 14.55
CA GLU A 347 1.16 -5.55 15.28
C GLU A 347 0.46 -4.29 14.77
N SER A 348 1.22 -3.28 14.34
CA SER A 348 0.68 -2.10 13.65
C SER A 348 0.00 -2.48 12.33
N LEU A 349 0.64 -3.33 11.52
CA LEU A 349 0.07 -3.89 10.28
C LEU A 349 -1.16 -4.75 10.54
N ARG A 350 -1.22 -5.44 11.68
CA ARG A 350 -2.40 -6.19 12.07
C ARG A 350 -3.57 -5.28 12.38
N LEU A 351 -3.37 -4.29 13.24
CA LEU A 351 -4.44 -3.38 13.70
C LEU A 351 -4.79 -2.30 12.68
N ARG A 352 -3.82 -1.81 11.92
CA ARG A 352 -3.97 -0.69 10.98
C ARG A 352 -3.30 -1.01 9.65
N PRO A 353 -3.76 -2.08 8.93
CA PRO A 353 -3.18 -2.43 7.65
C PRO A 353 -3.41 -1.31 6.63
N PRO A 354 -2.36 -0.73 6.02
CA PRO A 354 -2.54 0.26 4.95
C PRO A 354 -3.39 -0.29 3.81
N ALA A 355 -3.08 -1.49 3.30
CA ALA A 355 -3.96 -2.25 2.43
C ALA A 355 -4.96 -3.01 3.29
N TRP A 356 -6.20 -2.55 3.35
CA TRP A 356 -7.23 -3.05 4.26
C TRP A 356 -8.20 -4.04 3.62
N LEU A 357 -8.17 -4.12 2.28
CA LEU A 357 -9.04 -4.95 1.46
C LEU A 357 -8.29 -5.38 0.20
N ILE A 358 -8.47 -6.63 -0.20
CA ILE A 358 -8.07 -7.15 -1.51
C ILE A 358 -9.28 -7.72 -2.21
N ASP A 359 -9.32 -7.62 -3.54
CA ASP A 359 -10.41 -8.11 -4.35
C ASP A 359 -9.93 -8.93 -5.56
N ARG A 360 -10.79 -9.84 -6.00
CA ARG A 360 -10.56 -10.65 -7.18
C ARG A 360 -11.88 -10.93 -7.91
N VAL A 361 -11.89 -10.80 -9.23
CA VAL A 361 -12.98 -11.27 -10.08
C VAL A 361 -12.68 -12.70 -10.49
N MET A 362 -13.62 -13.62 -10.26
CA MET A 362 -13.49 -15.02 -10.64
C MET A 362 -13.63 -15.19 -12.17
N LEU A 363 -12.65 -15.83 -12.80
CA LEU A 363 -12.68 -16.11 -14.25
C LEU A 363 -13.49 -17.36 -14.58
N GLU A 364 -13.74 -18.19 -13.60
CA GLU A 364 -14.53 -19.42 -13.70
C GLU A 364 -15.39 -19.58 -12.45
N GLN A 365 -16.47 -20.36 -12.56
CA GLN A 365 -17.27 -20.74 -11.41
C GLN A 365 -16.39 -21.50 -10.40
N GLN A 366 -16.50 -21.13 -9.12
CA GLN A 366 -15.80 -21.79 -8.01
C GLN A 366 -16.80 -22.27 -6.97
N GLU A 367 -16.36 -23.20 -6.12
CA GLU A 367 -17.10 -23.63 -4.94
C GLU A 367 -16.27 -23.29 -3.69
N PHE A 368 -16.85 -22.52 -2.77
CA PHE A 368 -16.24 -22.19 -1.49
C PHE A 368 -17.18 -22.60 -0.35
N ALA A 369 -16.73 -23.51 0.49
CA ALA A 369 -17.50 -24.02 1.64
C ALA A 369 -18.93 -24.49 1.29
N GLY A 370 -19.10 -25.17 0.15
CA GLY A 370 -20.39 -25.68 -0.33
C GLY A 370 -21.26 -24.67 -1.08
N TYR A 371 -20.83 -23.41 -1.17
CA TYR A 371 -21.55 -22.40 -1.95
C TYR A 371 -20.91 -22.17 -3.32
N VAL A 372 -21.75 -22.06 -4.33
CA VAL A 372 -21.29 -21.77 -5.70
C VAL A 372 -21.12 -20.27 -5.87
N VAL A 373 -19.88 -19.87 -6.20
CA VAL A 373 -19.51 -18.50 -6.59
C VAL A 373 -19.38 -18.47 -8.11
N PRO A 374 -20.28 -17.76 -8.84
CA PRO A 374 -20.29 -17.80 -10.29
C PRO A 374 -19.10 -17.07 -10.91
N GLN A 375 -18.82 -17.38 -12.18
CA GLN A 375 -17.91 -16.58 -13.02
C GLN A 375 -18.31 -15.11 -12.99
N GLY A 376 -17.34 -14.21 -12.95
CA GLY A 376 -17.54 -12.76 -12.91
C GLY A 376 -17.92 -12.20 -11.54
N ALA A 377 -18.17 -13.05 -10.55
CA ALA A 377 -18.37 -12.60 -9.16
C ALA A 377 -17.09 -12.02 -8.58
N VAL A 378 -17.24 -11.03 -7.69
CA VAL A 378 -16.14 -10.44 -6.95
C VAL A 378 -15.98 -11.15 -5.60
N VAL A 379 -14.79 -11.61 -5.33
CA VAL A 379 -14.41 -12.18 -4.03
C VAL A 379 -13.52 -11.19 -3.30
N LEU A 380 -13.84 -10.93 -2.05
CA LEU A 380 -13.12 -10.01 -1.17
C LEU A 380 -12.39 -10.77 -0.06
N GLY A 381 -11.18 -10.33 0.24
CA GLY A 381 -10.44 -10.66 1.45
C GLY A 381 -10.11 -9.38 2.20
N SER A 382 -10.51 -9.28 3.46
CA SER A 382 -10.25 -8.07 4.25
C SER A 382 -9.19 -8.31 5.31
N GLN A 383 -8.06 -7.64 5.17
CA GLN A 383 -7.06 -7.55 6.24
C GLN A 383 -7.66 -6.90 7.49
N HIS A 384 -8.50 -5.87 7.30
CA HIS A 384 -9.12 -5.15 8.40
C HIS A 384 -9.94 -6.04 9.31
N THR A 385 -10.75 -6.94 8.78
CA THR A 385 -11.60 -7.84 9.57
C THR A 385 -10.86 -9.12 9.99
N MET A 386 -10.14 -9.76 9.08
CA MET A 386 -9.43 -11.01 9.36
C MET A 386 -8.34 -10.85 10.42
N HIS A 387 -7.59 -9.75 10.36
CA HIS A 387 -6.54 -9.45 11.35
C HIS A 387 -7.10 -9.06 12.74
N ARG A 388 -8.42 -8.93 12.88
CA ARG A 388 -9.11 -8.64 14.14
C ARG A 388 -10.09 -9.73 14.56
N ASP A 389 -10.14 -10.83 13.84
CA ASP A 389 -11.06 -11.91 14.15
C ASP A 389 -10.65 -12.61 15.45
N PRO A 390 -11.52 -12.59 16.50
CA PRO A 390 -11.18 -13.14 17.81
C PRO A 390 -10.95 -14.65 17.79
N ARG A 391 -11.39 -15.35 16.74
CA ARG A 391 -11.11 -16.79 16.56
C ARG A 391 -9.61 -17.08 16.40
N PHE A 392 -8.86 -16.13 15.82
CA PHE A 392 -7.42 -16.24 15.53
C PHE A 392 -6.58 -15.31 16.39
N TRP A 393 -7.16 -14.21 16.89
CA TRP A 393 -6.44 -13.16 17.59
C TRP A 393 -7.01 -12.94 19.01
N PRO A 394 -6.49 -13.64 20.03
CA PRO A 394 -6.85 -13.35 21.43
C PRO A 394 -6.58 -11.87 21.74
N ASP A 395 -7.51 -11.24 22.45
CA ASP A 395 -7.48 -9.79 22.73
C ASP A 395 -7.32 -8.96 21.43
N ALA A 396 -8.10 -9.29 20.40
CA ALA A 396 -7.95 -8.73 19.06
C ALA A 396 -7.86 -7.20 18.97
N PRO A 397 -8.58 -6.40 19.79
CA PRO A 397 -8.45 -4.93 19.78
C PRO A 397 -7.15 -4.41 20.40
N ALA A 398 -6.48 -5.18 21.26
CA ALA A 398 -5.33 -4.73 22.01
C ALA A 398 -4.07 -4.68 21.13
N PHE A 399 -3.24 -3.64 21.33
CA PHE A 399 -1.93 -3.53 20.72
C PHE A 399 -0.91 -4.33 21.52
N ARG A 400 -0.64 -5.56 21.08
CA ARG A 400 0.20 -6.55 21.79
C ARG A 400 1.33 -7.07 20.90
N PRO A 401 2.41 -6.30 20.72
CA PRO A 401 3.57 -6.74 19.96
C PRO A 401 4.28 -7.96 20.55
N ASP A 402 4.12 -8.22 21.86
CA ASP A 402 4.66 -9.39 22.53
C ASP A 402 4.23 -10.73 21.89
N ARG A 403 3.05 -10.78 21.25
CA ARG A 403 2.59 -11.97 20.55
C ARG A 403 3.50 -12.42 19.38
N TRP A 404 4.29 -11.50 18.84
CA TRP A 404 5.19 -11.74 17.72
C TRP A 404 6.61 -12.14 18.16
N ILE A 405 6.81 -12.35 19.46
CA ILE A 405 8.09 -12.77 20.05
C ILE A 405 7.91 -14.19 20.56
N ASP A 406 8.77 -15.10 20.11
CA ASP A 406 8.78 -16.48 20.58
C ASP A 406 9.51 -16.64 21.94
N GLU A 407 9.54 -17.87 22.47
CA GLU A 407 10.18 -18.19 23.76
C GLU A 407 11.69 -17.91 23.76
N SER A 408 12.35 -17.83 22.60
CA SER A 408 13.76 -17.50 22.47
C SER A 408 14.01 -15.98 22.45
N GLY A 409 12.94 -15.17 22.40
CA GLY A 409 13.02 -13.72 22.26
C GLY A 409 13.14 -13.24 20.82
N GLU A 410 12.97 -14.14 19.83
CA GLU A 410 13.06 -13.83 18.41
C GLU A 410 11.68 -13.52 17.80
N TYR A 411 11.70 -12.67 16.78
CA TYR A 411 10.49 -12.34 16.02
C TYR A 411 10.00 -13.53 15.20
N THR A 412 8.68 -13.80 15.27
CA THR A 412 8.02 -14.87 14.50
C THR A 412 6.65 -14.46 13.98
N GLU A 413 6.29 -14.91 12.77
CA GLU A 413 4.93 -14.81 12.21
C GLU A 413 4.14 -16.13 12.32
N LYS A 414 4.72 -17.16 12.94
CA LYS A 414 4.11 -18.49 13.07
C LYS A 414 3.16 -18.61 14.28
N ILE A 415 2.40 -17.56 14.55
CA ILE A 415 1.51 -17.46 15.72
C ILE A 415 0.04 -17.68 15.38
N VAL A 416 -0.30 -17.67 14.10
CA VAL A 416 -1.68 -17.85 13.60
C VAL A 416 -1.70 -18.74 12.36
N PRO A 417 -2.88 -19.32 12.01
CA PRO A 417 -3.04 -20.08 10.79
C PRO A 417 -2.66 -19.28 9.54
N ARG A 418 -2.16 -19.98 8.54
CA ARG A 418 -1.86 -19.40 7.24
C ARG A 418 -3.12 -18.78 6.64
N GLY A 419 -3.07 -17.52 6.26
CA GLY A 419 -4.22 -16.76 5.74
C GLY A 419 -4.94 -15.90 6.77
N ALA A 420 -4.69 -16.10 8.08
CA ALA A 420 -5.21 -15.21 9.11
C ALA A 420 -4.39 -13.90 9.26
N TYR A 421 -3.16 -13.86 8.72
CA TYR A 421 -2.31 -12.67 8.65
C TYR A 421 -1.70 -12.54 7.26
N PHE A 422 -2.09 -11.49 6.51
CA PHE A 422 -1.66 -11.26 5.13
C PHE A 422 -1.53 -9.77 4.76
N PRO A 423 -0.78 -8.97 5.54
CA PRO A 423 -0.69 -7.52 5.30
C PRO A 423 -0.11 -7.17 3.93
N PHE A 424 0.65 -8.10 3.34
CA PHE A 424 1.26 -7.97 2.02
C PHE A 424 0.57 -8.81 0.93
N GLY A 425 -0.62 -9.34 1.22
CA GLY A 425 -1.37 -10.21 0.30
C GLY A 425 -0.76 -11.59 0.10
N PHE A 426 -1.18 -12.26 -0.98
CA PHE A 426 -0.82 -13.65 -1.29
C PHE A 426 -0.03 -13.78 -2.59
N ALA A 427 0.83 -14.82 -2.67
CA ALA A 427 1.45 -15.23 -3.93
C ALA A 427 0.37 -15.70 -4.93
N PRO A 428 0.54 -15.50 -6.26
CA PRO A 428 1.69 -14.86 -6.91
C PRO A 428 1.66 -13.33 -6.90
N ARG A 429 0.64 -12.71 -6.30
CA ARG A 429 0.40 -11.26 -6.26
C ARG A 429 0.88 -10.59 -4.97
N ARG A 430 1.60 -11.34 -4.11
CA ARG A 430 2.20 -10.79 -2.89
C ARG A 430 3.02 -9.55 -3.21
N CYS A 431 2.96 -8.54 -2.34
CA CYS A 431 3.74 -7.31 -2.45
C CYS A 431 5.22 -7.64 -2.76
N ILE A 432 5.76 -6.99 -3.79
CA ILE A 432 7.16 -7.19 -4.19
C ILE A 432 8.11 -6.43 -3.27
N GLY A 433 7.65 -5.33 -2.67
CA GLY A 433 8.40 -4.45 -1.78
C GLY A 433 8.27 -4.76 -0.29
N ASP A 434 7.73 -5.93 0.12
CA ASP A 434 7.49 -6.26 1.53
C ASP A 434 8.74 -6.11 2.40
N ARG A 435 9.88 -6.64 1.96
CA ARG A 435 11.16 -6.54 2.68
C ARG A 435 11.73 -5.13 2.68
N PHE A 436 11.55 -4.40 1.58
CA PHE A 436 11.97 -3.01 1.46
C PHE A 436 11.21 -2.13 2.47
N ALA A 437 9.87 -2.21 2.46
CA ALA A 437 9.00 -1.45 3.35
C ALA A 437 9.26 -1.74 4.84
N LEU A 438 9.46 -3.03 5.19
CA LEU A 438 9.77 -3.40 6.57
C LEU A 438 11.16 -2.95 7.02
N ALA A 439 12.17 -2.97 6.12
CA ALA A 439 13.50 -2.47 6.43
C ALA A 439 13.50 -0.95 6.65
N GLU A 440 12.87 -0.21 5.73
CA GLU A 440 12.66 1.23 5.82
C GLU A 440 11.93 1.64 7.10
N ALA A 441 10.80 0.98 7.39
CA ALA A 441 10.01 1.29 8.58
C ALA A 441 10.75 0.96 9.87
N ALA A 442 11.48 -0.16 9.93
CA ALA A 442 12.25 -0.54 11.12
C ALA A 442 13.42 0.41 11.39
N LEU A 443 14.16 0.80 10.35
CA LEU A 443 15.24 1.79 10.46
C LEU A 443 14.70 3.14 10.93
N THR A 444 13.62 3.62 10.30
CA THR A 444 12.98 4.89 10.66
C THR A 444 12.53 4.87 12.13
N LEU A 445 11.79 3.85 12.52
CA LEU A 445 11.26 3.75 13.88
C LEU A 445 12.36 3.67 14.93
N ALA A 446 13.41 2.87 14.68
CA ALA A 446 14.52 2.71 15.63
C ALA A 446 15.38 3.98 15.74
N GLN A 447 15.74 4.63 14.63
CA GLN A 447 16.59 5.82 14.65
C GLN A 447 15.85 7.05 15.20
N MET A 448 14.61 7.29 14.73
CA MET A 448 13.83 8.43 15.18
C MET A 448 13.30 8.22 16.60
N GLY A 449 12.85 6.99 16.94
CA GLY A 449 12.33 6.65 18.26
C GLY A 449 13.39 6.70 19.38
N ARG A 450 14.67 6.50 19.05
CA ARG A 450 15.79 6.72 19.99
C ARG A 450 15.91 8.20 20.41
N ARG A 451 15.55 9.14 19.53
CA ARG A 451 15.81 10.58 19.70
C ARG A 451 14.57 11.38 20.04
N TRP A 452 13.39 10.90 19.62
CA TRP A 452 12.18 11.67 19.65
C TRP A 452 11.02 10.94 20.30
N HIS A 453 10.26 11.67 21.09
CA HIS A 453 8.90 11.32 21.47
C HIS A 453 7.95 12.12 20.58
N VAL A 454 7.11 11.42 19.84
CA VAL A 454 5.98 12.01 19.10
C VAL A 454 4.78 12.02 20.05
N VAL A 455 4.21 13.21 20.29
CA VAL A 455 3.09 13.43 21.21
C VAL A 455 1.93 13.98 20.40
N PRO A 456 0.98 13.15 19.93
CA PRO A 456 -0.22 13.61 19.24
C PRO A 456 -1.03 14.61 20.07
N LEU A 457 -1.54 15.67 19.42
CA LEU A 457 -2.28 16.74 20.09
C LEU A 457 -3.69 16.30 20.48
N ASP A 458 -4.34 15.49 19.64
CA ASP A 458 -5.68 14.96 19.90
C ASP A 458 -5.77 13.48 19.46
N PRO A 459 -5.17 12.57 20.23
CA PRO A 459 -5.10 11.15 19.86
C PRO A 459 -6.46 10.44 19.88
N GLY A 460 -7.45 10.99 20.61
CA GLY A 460 -8.79 10.42 20.73
C GLY A 460 -9.70 10.70 19.55
N SER A 461 -9.41 11.74 18.76
CA SER A 461 -10.19 12.12 17.57
C SER A 461 -9.73 11.41 16.28
N VAL A 462 -8.58 10.72 16.33
CA VAL A 462 -8.02 10.08 15.15
C VAL A 462 -8.78 8.81 14.79
N VAL A 463 -9.61 8.89 13.76
CA VAL A 463 -10.32 7.74 13.20
C VAL A 463 -9.70 7.29 11.88
N SER A 464 -9.91 6.03 11.53
CA SER A 464 -9.48 5.52 10.23
C SER A 464 -10.39 6.00 9.11
N SER A 465 -9.80 6.50 8.04
CA SER A 465 -10.51 6.80 6.79
C SER A 465 -9.98 5.88 5.70
N PRO A 466 -10.79 4.94 5.19
CA PRO A 466 -10.40 4.07 4.11
C PRO A 466 -10.43 4.82 2.77
N SER A 467 -9.31 4.79 2.07
CA SER A 467 -9.13 5.28 0.71
C SER A 467 -8.41 4.18 -0.08
N VAL A 468 -7.43 4.53 -0.92
CA VAL A 468 -6.43 3.56 -1.44
C VAL A 468 -5.76 2.84 -0.27
N THR A 469 -5.43 3.61 0.75
CA THR A 469 -4.87 3.13 2.02
C THR A 469 -5.75 3.53 3.20
N GLN A 470 -5.58 2.84 4.32
CA GLN A 470 -6.20 3.20 5.60
C GLN A 470 -5.43 4.35 6.24
N ARG A 471 -5.99 5.56 6.17
CA ARG A 471 -5.34 6.81 6.63
C ARG A 471 -5.94 7.31 7.95
N PRO A 472 -5.19 8.05 8.78
CA PRO A 472 -5.78 8.92 9.80
C PRO A 472 -6.63 10.01 9.14
N SER A 473 -7.92 10.12 9.50
CA SER A 473 -8.88 11.02 8.82
C SER A 473 -8.58 12.51 9.00
N THR A 474 -7.98 12.87 10.13
CA THR A 474 -7.68 14.27 10.53
C THR A 474 -6.17 14.56 10.46
N GLY A 475 -5.38 13.68 9.84
CA GLY A 475 -3.94 13.70 10.01
C GLY A 475 -3.52 13.24 11.41
N LEU A 476 -2.28 13.55 11.78
CA LEU A 476 -1.74 13.26 13.12
C LEU A 476 -0.88 14.44 13.61
N PRO A 477 -1.51 15.63 13.85
CA PRO A 477 -0.79 16.78 14.37
C PRO A 477 -0.21 16.47 15.74
N SER A 478 1.11 16.70 15.91
CA SER A 478 1.87 16.25 17.06
C SER A 478 2.89 17.28 17.52
N LEU A 479 3.37 17.11 18.75
CA LEU A 479 4.52 17.80 19.31
C LEU A 479 5.71 16.86 19.36
N LEU A 480 6.85 17.33 18.91
CA LEU A 480 8.13 16.66 19.12
C LEU A 480 8.65 16.96 20.53
N ARG A 481 9.16 15.95 21.21
CA ARG A 481 9.95 16.09 22.44
C ARG A 481 11.23 15.29 22.28
N ARG A 482 12.35 15.88 22.68
CA ARG A 482 13.61 15.13 22.71
C ARG A 482 13.53 14.04 23.76
N ARG A 483 13.99 12.85 23.39
CA ARG A 483 14.15 11.73 24.30
C ARG A 483 15.56 11.77 24.89
N SER A 484 15.65 11.66 26.21
CA SER A 484 16.92 11.41 26.90
C SER A 484 17.09 9.90 27.03
N PRO A 485 18.25 9.32 26.66
CA PRO A 485 18.49 7.90 26.87
C PRO A 485 18.32 7.54 28.35
N GLY A 486 17.43 6.56 28.63
CA GLY A 486 17.16 6.12 30.02
C GLY A 486 16.12 6.93 30.79
N GLY A 487 15.34 7.80 30.10
CA GLY A 487 14.22 8.59 30.68
C GLY A 487 12.91 8.39 29.94
#